data_076f1a34f2911291f94d790fe882bdd3
#
_entry.id   076f1a34f2911291f94d790fe882bdd3
#
_cell.length_a   1.000
_cell.length_b   1.000
_cell.length_c   1.000
_cell.angle_alpha   90.00
_cell.angle_beta   90.00
_cell.angle_gamma   90.00
#
_symmetry.space_group_name_H-M   'P 1'
#
loop_
_entity.id
_entity.type
_entity.pdbx_description
1 polymer ?
#
loop_
_entity_poly.entity_id
_entity_poly.type
_entity_poly.pdbx_seq_one_letter_code
_entity_poly.pdbx_strand_id
1 'polypeptide(L)'
;MWYLIQGVDRADSLAARLAARPAHIARLNAVRDDGRLLLAGPGPAIDAEDPGPAGFSGSLVVAEFEALADARAWAEADPYVAAGVYERVDVRPFKKVLP
;
A
#
# COMPACT_ATOMS: atom_id res chain seq x y z
N MET A 1 -7.66 -2.91 -15.82
CA MET A 1 -7.94 -1.54 -15.32
C MET A 1 -7.10 -1.26 -14.08
N TRP A 2 -6.63 -0.03 -13.94
CA TRP A 2 -5.87 0.40 -12.76
C TRP A 2 -6.79 0.66 -11.57
N TYR A 3 -6.28 0.38 -10.38
CA TYR A 3 -6.96 0.68 -9.12
C TYR A 3 -5.98 1.37 -8.17
N LEU A 4 -6.47 2.39 -7.49
CA LEU A 4 -5.74 3.09 -6.45
C LEU A 4 -6.08 2.44 -5.11
N ILE A 5 -5.04 2.05 -4.39
CA ILE A 5 -5.16 1.41 -3.08
C ILE A 5 -4.40 2.30 -2.09
N GLN A 6 -5.13 2.84 -1.12
CA GLN A 6 -4.56 3.71 -0.12
C GLN A 6 -4.79 3.14 1.28
N GLY A 7 -3.70 2.80 1.96
CA GLY A 7 -3.74 2.42 3.37
C GLY A 7 -3.48 3.64 4.25
N VAL A 8 -4.22 3.76 5.31
CA VAL A 8 -4.02 4.79 6.33
C VAL A 8 -3.54 4.13 7.61
N ASP A 9 -2.35 4.53 8.09
CA ASP A 9 -1.74 3.93 9.26
C ASP A 9 -2.44 4.33 10.55
N ARG A 10 -2.52 3.36 11.48
CA ARG A 10 -2.88 3.65 12.87
C ARG A 10 -1.78 4.45 13.53
N ALA A 11 -2.12 5.22 14.55
CA ALA A 11 -1.15 5.83 15.44
C ALA A 11 -0.26 4.74 16.05
N ASP A 12 1.02 5.07 16.25
CA ASP A 12 2.00 4.19 16.92
C ASP A 12 2.18 2.82 16.24
N SER A 13 2.06 2.75 14.92
CA SER A 13 2.15 1.50 14.16
C SER A 13 3.52 1.26 13.51
N LEU A 14 4.51 2.11 13.73
CA LEU A 14 5.80 2.01 13.04
C LEU A 14 6.51 0.67 13.29
N ALA A 15 6.54 0.21 14.52
CA ALA A 15 7.19 -1.09 14.85
C ALA A 15 6.49 -2.25 14.12
N ALA A 16 5.16 -2.27 14.12
CA ALA A 16 4.38 -3.27 13.41
C ALA A 16 4.60 -3.20 11.89
N ARG A 17 4.68 -1.97 11.34
CA ARG A 17 4.98 -1.74 9.93
C ARG A 17 6.34 -2.32 9.55
N LEU A 18 7.37 -2.03 10.32
CA LEU A 18 8.72 -2.52 10.07
C LEU A 18 8.79 -4.05 10.14
N ALA A 19 8.10 -4.66 11.10
CA ALA A 19 8.07 -6.11 11.25
C ALA A 19 7.34 -6.81 10.08
N ALA A 20 6.26 -6.23 9.58
CA ALA A 20 5.47 -6.81 8.48
C ALA A 20 5.98 -6.41 7.08
N ARG A 21 6.91 -5.45 7.00
CA ARG A 21 7.38 -4.90 5.73
C ARG A 21 7.92 -5.95 4.75
N PRO A 22 8.76 -6.92 5.13
CA PRO A 22 9.26 -7.90 4.17
C PRO A 22 8.15 -8.67 3.44
N ALA A 23 7.12 -9.08 4.16
CA ALA A 23 5.97 -9.78 3.57
C ALA A 23 5.14 -8.86 2.66
N HIS A 24 4.95 -7.60 3.05
CA HIS A 24 4.28 -6.58 2.24
C HIS A 24 5.02 -6.34 0.92
N ILE A 25 6.34 -6.15 0.98
CA ILE A 25 7.18 -5.92 -0.22
C ILE A 25 7.17 -7.15 -1.14
N ALA A 26 7.18 -8.35 -0.59
CA ALA A 26 7.14 -9.58 -1.41
C ALA A 26 5.89 -9.62 -2.30
N ARG A 27 4.73 -9.20 -1.79
CA ARG A 27 3.50 -9.12 -2.56
C ARG A 27 3.57 -8.05 -3.66
N LEU A 28 4.15 -6.89 -3.36
CA LEU A 28 4.35 -5.84 -4.35
C LEU A 28 5.29 -6.30 -5.47
N ASN A 29 6.37 -6.99 -5.11
CA ASN A 29 7.30 -7.54 -6.10
C ASN A 29 6.61 -8.53 -7.04
N ALA A 30 5.70 -9.37 -6.53
CA ALA A 30 4.95 -10.32 -7.35
C ALA A 30 4.06 -9.59 -8.37
N VAL A 31 3.37 -8.54 -7.97
CA VAL A 31 2.54 -7.72 -8.88
C VAL A 31 3.41 -6.99 -9.91
N ARG A 32 4.56 -6.47 -9.48
CA ARG A 32 5.54 -5.84 -10.38
C ARG A 32 6.04 -6.83 -11.44
N ASP A 33 6.40 -8.03 -11.01
CA ASP A 33 6.95 -9.06 -11.91
C ASP A 33 5.91 -9.54 -12.94
N ASP A 34 4.62 -9.47 -12.58
CA ASP A 34 3.51 -9.69 -13.50
C ASP A 34 3.28 -8.52 -14.48
N GLY A 35 3.99 -7.42 -14.34
CA GLY A 35 3.80 -6.22 -15.16
C GLY A 35 2.56 -5.41 -14.80
N ARG A 36 1.98 -5.60 -13.60
CA ARG A 36 0.72 -4.99 -13.18
C ARG A 36 0.88 -3.88 -12.14
N LEU A 37 2.10 -3.46 -11.82
CA LEU A 37 2.34 -2.41 -10.85
C LEU A 37 2.70 -1.11 -11.56
N LEU A 38 1.94 -0.05 -11.32
CA LEU A 38 2.27 1.28 -11.82
C LEU A 38 3.23 2.00 -10.87
N LEU A 39 2.89 2.03 -9.59
CA LEU A 39 3.74 2.60 -8.53
C LEU A 39 3.31 2.07 -7.17
N ALA A 40 4.23 2.15 -6.21
CA ALA A 40 3.96 1.84 -4.81
C ALA A 40 4.94 2.58 -3.91
N GLY A 41 4.49 3.02 -2.76
CA GLY A 41 5.36 3.62 -1.76
C GLY A 41 4.61 4.09 -0.53
N PRO A 42 5.32 4.27 0.59
CA PRO A 42 4.74 4.84 1.81
C PRO A 42 4.73 6.36 1.76
N GLY A 43 3.82 6.95 2.52
CA GLY A 43 3.80 8.39 2.77
C GLY A 43 4.46 8.72 4.11
N PRO A 44 5.62 9.40 4.13
CA PRO A 44 6.21 9.85 5.38
C PRO A 44 5.25 10.72 6.18
N ALA A 45 5.28 10.59 7.51
CA ALA A 45 4.41 11.36 8.39
C ALA A 45 4.83 12.83 8.52
N ILE A 46 6.06 13.13 8.12
CA ILE A 46 6.63 14.50 8.09
C ILE A 46 7.24 14.74 6.71
N ASP A 47 7.57 16.00 6.42
CA ASP A 47 8.15 16.40 5.13
C ASP A 47 9.63 16.00 5.05
N ALA A 48 9.88 14.68 4.91
CA ALA A 48 11.20 14.09 4.75
C ALA A 48 11.05 12.71 4.11
N GLU A 49 11.97 12.32 3.24
CA GLU A 49 11.96 10.97 2.65
C GLU A 49 12.20 9.89 3.70
N ASP A 50 13.12 10.14 4.63
CA ASP A 50 13.32 9.31 5.81
C ASP A 50 12.74 10.02 7.03
N PRO A 51 11.53 9.63 7.47
CA PRO A 51 10.89 10.30 8.60
C PRO A 51 11.43 9.87 9.96
N GLY A 52 12.31 8.84 10.02
CA GLY A 52 12.82 8.32 11.27
C GLY A 52 11.68 7.86 12.20
N PRO A 53 11.75 8.22 13.51
CA PRO A 53 10.74 7.77 14.47
C PRO A 53 9.35 8.38 14.26
N ALA A 54 9.21 9.43 13.44
CA ALA A 54 7.88 9.95 13.08
C ALA A 54 7.06 8.95 12.26
N GLY A 55 7.73 8.05 11.54
CA GLY A 55 7.08 6.98 10.81
C GLY A 55 6.31 7.46 9.59
N PHE A 56 5.25 6.72 9.25
CA PHE A 56 4.49 6.91 8.02
C PHE A 56 3.02 7.13 8.32
N SER A 57 2.34 7.89 7.45
CA SER A 57 0.90 8.12 7.53
C SER A 57 0.09 7.05 6.78
N GLY A 58 0.73 6.33 5.88
CA GLY A 58 0.07 5.33 5.07
C GLY A 58 0.91 4.85 3.91
N SER A 59 0.24 4.20 2.96
CA SER A 59 0.85 3.69 1.74
C SER A 59 -0.07 3.94 0.55
N LEU A 60 0.52 4.09 -0.62
CA LEU A 60 -0.20 4.20 -1.88
C LEU A 60 0.31 3.13 -2.84
N VAL A 61 -0.62 2.40 -3.43
CA VAL A 61 -0.34 1.43 -4.50
C VAL A 61 -1.29 1.70 -5.64
N VAL A 62 -0.78 1.74 -6.87
CA VAL A 62 -1.61 1.73 -8.08
C VAL A 62 -1.21 0.50 -8.88
N ALA A 63 -2.15 -0.42 -9.05
CA ALA A 63 -1.92 -1.69 -9.71
C ALA A 63 -3.12 -2.10 -10.57
N GLU A 64 -2.90 -3.05 -11.47
CA GLU A 64 -3.91 -3.53 -12.40
C GLU A 64 -4.61 -4.76 -11.89
N PHE A 65 -5.94 -4.76 -11.97
CA PHE A 65 -6.80 -5.90 -11.65
C PHE A 65 -7.95 -5.95 -12.65
N GLU A 66 -8.59 -7.12 -12.78
CA GLU A 66 -9.73 -7.29 -13.69
C GLU A 66 -10.98 -6.58 -13.19
N ALA A 67 -11.19 -6.56 -11.87
CA ALA A 67 -12.37 -5.96 -11.26
C ALA A 67 -12.04 -5.31 -9.90
N LEU A 68 -12.90 -4.39 -9.46
CA LEU A 68 -12.78 -3.74 -8.16
C LEU A 68 -12.76 -4.77 -7.02
N ALA A 69 -13.56 -5.82 -7.11
CA ALA A 69 -13.58 -6.88 -6.09
C ALA A 69 -12.23 -7.57 -5.94
N ASP A 70 -11.51 -7.79 -7.04
CA ASP A 70 -10.18 -8.41 -7.02
C ASP A 70 -9.16 -7.47 -6.37
N ALA A 71 -9.21 -6.18 -6.69
CA ALA A 71 -8.35 -5.18 -6.08
C ALA A 71 -8.59 -5.08 -4.57
N ARG A 72 -9.84 -5.09 -4.14
CA ARG A 72 -10.20 -5.08 -2.72
C ARG A 72 -9.71 -6.31 -1.99
N ALA A 73 -9.90 -7.49 -2.57
CA ALA A 73 -9.44 -8.75 -1.98
C ALA A 73 -7.91 -8.75 -1.80
N TRP A 74 -7.20 -8.28 -2.82
CA TRP A 74 -5.74 -8.17 -2.76
C TRP A 74 -5.29 -7.19 -1.66
N ALA A 75 -5.95 -6.04 -1.57
CA ALA A 75 -5.63 -5.01 -0.58
C ALA A 75 -5.91 -5.49 0.85
N GLU A 76 -7.05 -6.15 1.07
CA GLU A 76 -7.44 -6.67 2.38
C GLU A 76 -6.55 -7.81 2.86
N ALA A 77 -5.91 -8.53 1.96
CA ALA A 77 -4.97 -9.60 2.26
C ALA A 77 -3.54 -9.09 2.55
N ASP A 78 -3.30 -7.78 2.48
CA ASP A 78 -1.98 -7.22 2.77
C ASP A 78 -1.59 -7.53 4.22
N PRO A 79 -0.34 -8.00 4.46
CA PRO A 79 0.17 -8.23 5.81
C PRO A 79 0.02 -7.04 6.76
N TYR A 80 0.02 -5.81 6.23
CA TYR A 80 -0.20 -4.62 7.04
C TYR A 80 -1.61 -4.54 7.65
N VAL A 81 -2.59 -5.19 7.04
CA VAL A 81 -3.94 -5.28 7.61
C VAL A 81 -3.93 -6.20 8.83
N ALA A 82 -3.46 -7.42 8.68
CA ALA A 82 -3.41 -8.41 9.76
C ALA A 82 -2.52 -7.95 10.92
N ALA A 83 -1.42 -7.25 10.62
CA ALA A 83 -0.49 -6.74 11.63
C ALA A 83 -1.03 -5.51 12.39
N GLY A 84 -2.17 -4.98 12.01
CA GLY A 84 -2.76 -3.80 12.66
C GLY A 84 -2.07 -2.49 12.31
N VAL A 85 -1.33 -2.44 11.19
CA VAL A 85 -0.69 -1.22 10.70
C VAL A 85 -1.73 -0.26 10.16
N TYR A 86 -2.61 -0.77 9.27
CA TYR A 86 -3.64 0.05 8.65
C TYR A 86 -4.87 0.19 9.54
N GLU A 87 -5.31 1.44 9.74
CA GLU A 87 -6.62 1.74 10.34
C GLU A 87 -7.74 1.48 9.33
N ARG A 88 -7.49 1.81 8.06
CA ARG A 88 -8.41 1.53 6.95
C ARG A 88 -7.65 1.43 5.64
N VAL A 89 -8.31 0.80 4.67
CA VAL A 89 -7.82 0.71 3.29
C VAL A 89 -8.94 1.16 2.36
N ASP A 90 -8.64 2.16 1.53
CA ASP A 90 -9.55 2.64 0.49
C ASP A 90 -9.09 2.10 -0.86
N VAL A 91 -10.01 1.56 -1.65
CA VAL A 91 -9.74 1.02 -2.99
C VAL A 91 -10.70 1.67 -3.98
N ARG A 92 -10.14 2.28 -5.03
CA ARG A 92 -10.92 3.01 -6.03
C ARG A 92 -10.40 2.75 -7.43
N PRO A 93 -11.27 2.78 -8.46
CA PRO A 93 -10.83 2.79 -9.85
C PRO A 93 -9.95 4.00 -10.14
N PHE A 94 -8.92 3.81 -10.94
CA PHE A 94 -8.01 4.87 -11.34
C PHE A 94 -7.79 4.84 -12.84
N LYS A 95 -7.96 5.98 -13.49
CA LYS A 95 -7.69 6.13 -14.91
C LYS A 95 -6.37 6.87 -15.10
N LYS A 96 -5.37 6.17 -15.63
CA LYS A 96 -4.10 6.79 -15.97
C LYS A 96 -4.28 7.68 -17.20
N VAL A 97 -3.94 8.94 -17.07
CA VAL A 97 -3.97 9.91 -18.17
C VAL A 97 -2.54 10.30 -18.57
N LEU A 98 -1.65 10.44 -17.59
CA LEU A 98 -0.23 10.80 -17.74
C LEU A 98 0.61 9.89 -16.84
N PRO A 99 1.86 9.59 -17.08
CA PRO A 99 2.85 10.43 -17.64
C PRO A 99 2.40 10.64 -18.86
#